data_6f26c7ce8ba38804ba526cec00c11ac6
#
_entry.id   6f26c7ce8ba38804ba526cec00c11ac6
#
_cell.length_a   1.000
_cell.length_b   1.000
_cell.length_c   1.000
_cell.angle_alpha   90.00
_cell.angle_beta   90.00
_cell.angle_gamma   90.00
#
_symmetry.space_group_name_H-M   'P 1'
#
loop_
_entity.id
_entity.type
_entity.pdbx_description
1 polymer ?
#
loop_
_entity_poly.entity_id
_entity_poly.type
_entity_poly.pdbx_seq_one_letter_code
_entity_poly.pdbx_strand_id
1 'polypeptide(L)'
;MAAITDSQKLGGLLRAIDAYEGGLIVRCALRLAPLVFVRPGELRAMEWAEVSVERGEWVIPGQKMKMKREHIVPLSKQALEILEEIRPFTGAGRYVFPTPTSSNRPLSDMALLTALRRMGITKEEATVHGFRATASSLLNAQGWPSDVIERQLAHVEKNQVRAAYNRHDYLPERRKMMQAWSDYLGELKSGAEILPFRKVE
;
A
#
# COMPACT_ATOMS: atom_id res chain seq x y z
N MET A 1 8.54 8.86 -11.53
CA MET A 1 8.84 9.05 -10.09
C MET A 1 9.85 8.00 -9.71
N ALA A 2 10.88 8.40 -8.98
CA ALA A 2 11.94 7.49 -8.60
C ALA A 2 11.44 6.47 -7.57
N ALA A 3 11.85 5.21 -7.72
CA ALA A 3 11.70 4.17 -6.71
C ALA A 3 12.79 4.35 -5.65
N ILE A 4 12.48 4.08 -4.40
CA ILE A 4 13.45 4.01 -3.31
C ILE A 4 13.89 2.56 -3.21
N THR A 5 15.04 2.24 -3.80
CA THR A 5 15.59 0.88 -3.81
C THR A 5 16.70 0.67 -2.78
N ASP A 6 17.18 1.76 -2.19
CA ASP A 6 18.14 1.73 -1.10
C ASP A 6 17.43 1.36 0.21
N SER A 7 17.83 0.26 0.82
CA SER A 7 17.22 -0.31 2.04
C SER A 7 17.33 0.62 3.24
N GLN A 8 18.45 1.31 3.42
CA GLN A 8 18.66 2.23 4.55
C GLN A 8 17.77 3.46 4.42
N LYS A 9 17.67 4.03 3.21
CA LYS A 9 16.78 5.16 2.93
C LYS A 9 15.32 4.80 3.11
N LEU A 10 14.90 3.62 2.61
CA LEU A 10 13.52 3.15 2.79
C LEU A 10 13.22 2.92 4.26
N GLY A 11 14.08 2.24 5.00
CA GLY A 11 13.93 2.04 6.45
C GLY A 11 13.86 3.36 7.22
N GLY A 12 14.71 4.34 6.87
CA GLY A 12 14.68 5.69 7.43
C GLY A 12 13.34 6.39 7.19
N LEU A 13 12.81 6.31 5.96
CA LEU A 13 11.49 6.86 5.59
C LEU A 13 10.36 6.21 6.41
N LEU A 14 10.37 4.88 6.55
CA LEU A 14 9.35 4.16 7.31
C LEU A 14 9.37 4.56 8.79
N ARG A 15 10.55 4.71 9.40
CA ARG A 15 10.69 5.23 10.77
C ARG A 15 10.18 6.66 10.92
N ALA A 16 10.48 7.54 9.96
CA ALA A 16 9.97 8.91 9.95
C ALA A 16 8.43 8.95 9.87
N ILE A 17 7.83 8.09 9.05
CA ILE A 17 6.36 7.96 8.95
C ILE A 17 5.76 7.48 10.28
N ASP A 18 6.36 6.50 10.95
CA ASP A 18 5.88 6.02 12.25
C ASP A 18 5.98 7.10 13.34
N ALA A 19 7.04 7.91 13.30
CA ALA A 19 7.28 9.01 14.22
C ALA A 19 6.48 10.29 13.88
N TYR A 20 5.63 10.26 12.85
CA TYR A 20 4.84 11.45 12.46
C TYR A 20 3.86 11.86 13.56
N GLU A 21 4.08 13.04 14.14
CA GLU A 21 3.29 13.60 15.26
C GLU A 21 2.00 14.32 14.82
N GLY A 22 1.65 14.27 13.54
CA GLY A 22 0.40 14.83 13.03
C GLY A 22 -0.83 13.99 13.36
N GLY A 23 -1.98 14.37 12.80
CA GLY A 23 -3.25 13.68 13.09
C GLY A 23 -3.21 12.18 12.81
N LEU A 24 -3.80 11.38 13.71
CA LEU A 24 -3.84 9.91 13.67
C LEU A 24 -4.28 9.38 12.30
N ILE A 25 -5.32 9.95 11.70
CA ILE A 25 -5.87 9.52 10.40
C ILE A 25 -4.79 9.61 9.31
N VAL A 26 -4.04 10.71 9.26
CA VAL A 26 -2.98 10.92 8.27
C VAL A 26 -1.80 9.97 8.54
N ARG A 27 -1.43 9.77 9.80
CA ARG A 27 -0.37 8.85 10.20
C ARG A 27 -0.71 7.41 9.79
N CYS A 28 -1.91 6.92 10.10
CA CYS A 28 -2.34 5.58 9.71
C CYS A 28 -2.40 5.41 8.18
N ALA A 29 -2.88 6.43 7.45
CA ALA A 29 -2.89 6.39 5.99
C ALA A 29 -1.46 6.35 5.39
N LEU A 30 -0.50 7.10 5.96
CA LEU A 30 0.90 7.06 5.55
C LEU A 30 1.57 5.71 5.86
N ARG A 31 1.27 5.12 7.03
CA ARG A 31 1.77 3.79 7.41
C ARG A 31 1.19 2.68 6.52
N LEU A 32 -0.08 2.78 6.14
CA LEU A 32 -0.73 1.80 5.27
C LEU A 32 -0.24 1.90 3.81
N ALA A 33 0.08 3.11 3.32
CA ALA A 33 0.45 3.36 1.92
C ALA A 33 1.55 2.43 1.37
N PRO A 34 2.71 2.24 2.02
CA PRO A 34 3.76 1.35 1.55
C PRO A 34 3.37 -0.13 1.61
N LEU A 35 2.49 -0.54 2.55
CA LEU A 35 2.06 -1.92 2.72
C LEU A 35 1.13 -2.40 1.60
N VAL A 36 0.22 -1.54 1.14
CA VAL A 36 -0.77 -1.90 0.11
C VAL A 36 -0.42 -1.42 -1.29
N PHE A 37 0.48 -0.45 -1.41
CA PHE A 37 1.00 0.20 -2.63
C PHE A 37 -0.04 0.37 -3.76
N VAL A 38 -1.29 0.72 -3.39
CA VAL A 38 -2.35 1.16 -4.30
C VAL A 38 -2.13 2.62 -4.74
N ARG A 39 -2.96 3.15 -5.65
CA ARG A 39 -2.87 4.57 -6.01
C ARG A 39 -3.30 5.46 -4.83
N PRO A 40 -2.66 6.64 -4.66
CA PRO A 40 -3.01 7.54 -3.55
C PRO A 40 -4.50 7.91 -3.49
N GLY A 41 -5.14 8.07 -4.67
CA GLY A 41 -6.57 8.34 -4.75
C GLY A 41 -7.44 7.17 -4.28
N GLU A 42 -7.00 5.93 -4.54
CA GLU A 42 -7.66 4.71 -4.06
C GLU A 42 -7.54 4.62 -2.54
N LEU A 43 -6.31 4.78 -2.00
CA LEU A 43 -6.05 4.71 -0.56
C LEU A 43 -6.90 5.71 0.23
N ARG A 44 -6.85 6.99 -0.15
CA ARG A 44 -7.59 8.03 0.58
C ARG A 44 -9.11 7.85 0.52
N ALA A 45 -9.64 7.25 -0.55
CA ALA A 45 -11.05 6.98 -0.75
C ALA A 45 -11.49 5.59 -0.26
N MET A 46 -10.65 4.92 0.54
CA MET A 46 -10.96 3.62 1.16
C MET A 46 -12.17 3.74 2.07
N GLU A 47 -13.12 2.84 1.92
CA GLU A 47 -14.35 2.78 2.72
C GLU A 47 -14.36 1.54 3.60
N TRP A 48 -14.94 1.65 4.81
CA TRP A 48 -15.06 0.51 5.71
C TRP A 48 -15.88 -0.64 5.13
N ALA A 49 -16.90 -0.33 4.33
CA ALA A 49 -17.71 -1.33 3.64
C ALA A 49 -16.93 -2.18 2.62
N GLU A 50 -15.74 -1.72 2.20
CA GLU A 50 -14.87 -2.41 1.24
C GLU A 50 -13.86 -3.34 1.92
N VAL A 51 -13.76 -3.30 3.27
CA VAL A 51 -12.76 -4.02 4.06
C VAL A 51 -13.38 -5.22 4.75
N SER A 52 -12.85 -6.39 4.49
CA SER A 52 -13.15 -7.61 5.24
C SER A 52 -11.93 -8.02 6.06
N VAL A 53 -11.99 -7.78 7.37
CA VAL A 53 -10.93 -8.18 8.31
C VAL A 53 -10.81 -9.71 8.36
N GLU A 54 -11.94 -10.42 8.38
CA GLU A 54 -11.99 -11.89 8.43
C GLU A 54 -11.28 -12.53 7.22
N ARG A 55 -11.46 -11.97 6.03
CA ARG A 55 -10.81 -12.46 4.80
C ARG A 55 -9.43 -11.88 4.60
N GLY A 56 -9.05 -10.84 5.36
CA GLY A 56 -7.82 -10.08 5.11
C GLY A 56 -7.80 -9.44 3.73
N GLU A 57 -8.89 -8.78 3.34
CA GLU A 57 -9.08 -8.23 2.00
C GLU A 57 -9.66 -6.82 2.04
N TRP A 58 -9.18 -5.99 1.12
CA TRP A 58 -9.83 -4.76 0.72
C TRP A 58 -10.29 -4.90 -0.74
N VAL A 59 -11.60 -4.83 -0.98
CA VAL A 59 -12.21 -4.96 -2.30
C VAL A 59 -12.55 -3.58 -2.84
N ILE A 60 -11.77 -3.08 -3.79
CA ILE A 60 -11.99 -1.78 -4.42
C ILE A 60 -12.99 -1.96 -5.57
N PRO A 61 -14.19 -1.34 -5.50
CA PRO A 61 -15.19 -1.46 -6.55
C PRO A 61 -14.69 -0.89 -7.89
N GLY A 62 -15.11 -1.51 -8.99
CA GLY A 62 -14.69 -1.10 -10.34
C GLY A 62 -14.96 0.37 -10.65
N GLN A 63 -16.01 0.97 -10.08
CA GLN A 63 -16.32 2.41 -10.25
C GLN A 63 -15.22 3.34 -9.74
N LYS A 64 -14.47 2.91 -8.70
CA LYS A 64 -13.32 3.66 -8.14
C LYS A 64 -12.02 3.39 -8.91
N MET A 65 -11.98 2.36 -9.73
CA MET A 65 -10.78 1.94 -10.47
C MET A 65 -10.71 2.61 -11.84
N LYS A 66 -9.49 3.02 -12.24
CA LYS A 66 -9.25 3.60 -13.57
C LYS A 66 -9.75 2.68 -14.70
N MET A 67 -9.60 1.36 -14.52
CA MET A 67 -9.97 0.35 -15.53
C MET A 67 -11.37 -0.22 -15.37
N LYS A 68 -12.20 0.36 -14.49
CA LYS A 68 -13.59 -0.07 -14.26
C LYS A 68 -13.77 -1.56 -13.91
N ARG A 69 -12.71 -2.19 -13.38
CA ARG A 69 -12.73 -3.57 -12.89
C ARG A 69 -12.45 -3.58 -11.40
N GLU A 70 -13.16 -4.41 -10.67
CA GLU A 70 -12.93 -4.66 -9.25
C GLU A 70 -11.48 -5.11 -9.01
N HIS A 71 -10.93 -4.65 -7.90
CA HIS A 71 -9.57 -5.00 -7.50
C HIS A 71 -9.53 -5.42 -6.04
N ILE A 72 -9.19 -6.69 -5.78
CA ILE A 72 -8.99 -7.22 -4.44
C ILE A 72 -7.54 -6.92 -4.03
N VAL A 73 -7.35 -6.27 -2.90
CA VAL A 73 -6.05 -6.02 -2.28
C VAL A 73 -5.92 -6.91 -1.05
N PRO A 74 -5.05 -7.94 -1.06
CA PRO A 74 -4.77 -8.72 0.14
C PRO A 74 -4.13 -7.83 1.20
N LEU A 75 -4.61 -7.94 2.43
CA LEU A 75 -4.11 -7.19 3.58
C LEU A 75 -3.21 -8.09 4.42
N SER A 76 -1.98 -7.66 4.65
CA SER A 76 -1.05 -8.30 5.59
C SER A 76 -1.49 -8.08 7.04
N LYS A 77 -0.90 -8.84 7.97
CA LYS A 77 -1.14 -8.66 9.41
C LYS A 77 -0.88 -7.21 9.84
N GLN A 78 0.22 -6.63 9.42
CA GLN A 78 0.59 -5.25 9.73
C GLN A 78 -0.40 -4.22 9.15
N ALA A 79 -0.97 -4.50 7.97
CA ALA A 79 -2.00 -3.65 7.39
C ALA A 79 -3.30 -3.73 8.20
N LEU A 80 -3.69 -4.92 8.65
CA LEU A 80 -4.87 -5.12 9.50
C LEU A 80 -4.70 -4.44 10.86
N GLU A 81 -3.52 -4.53 11.49
CA GLU A 81 -3.22 -3.83 12.75
C GLU A 81 -3.42 -2.31 12.64
N ILE A 82 -3.00 -1.70 11.52
CA ILE A 82 -3.24 -0.27 11.28
C ILE A 82 -4.73 0.04 11.14
N LEU A 83 -5.49 -0.83 10.47
CA LEU A 83 -6.94 -0.66 10.32
C LEU A 83 -7.67 -0.85 11.65
N GLU A 84 -7.22 -1.77 12.49
CA GLU A 84 -7.74 -1.93 13.85
C GLU A 84 -7.43 -0.72 14.74
N GLU A 85 -6.22 -0.15 14.65
CA GLU A 85 -5.83 1.07 15.39
C GLU A 85 -6.76 2.24 15.06
N ILE A 86 -7.11 2.44 13.79
CA ILE A 86 -7.93 3.58 13.37
C ILE A 86 -9.43 3.36 13.53
N ARG A 87 -9.90 2.11 13.58
CA ARG A 87 -11.33 1.74 13.59
C ARG A 87 -12.13 2.39 14.72
N PRO A 88 -11.65 2.50 15.96
CA PRO A 88 -12.39 3.19 17.04
C PRO A 88 -12.71 4.65 16.72
N PHE A 89 -11.93 5.31 15.89
CA PHE A 89 -12.04 6.73 15.56
C PHE A 89 -12.86 7.01 14.31
N THR A 90 -12.87 6.08 13.34
CA THR A 90 -13.50 6.32 12.03
C THR A 90 -14.48 5.24 11.62
N GLY A 91 -14.57 4.13 12.35
CA GLY A 91 -15.35 2.95 11.97
C GLY A 91 -16.87 3.15 11.95
N ALA A 92 -17.39 4.17 12.63
CA ALA A 92 -18.80 4.56 12.55
C ALA A 92 -19.12 5.39 11.29
N GLY A 93 -18.10 5.87 10.57
CA GLY A 93 -18.22 6.66 9.35
C GLY A 93 -18.08 5.81 8.09
N ARG A 94 -18.22 6.48 6.94
CA ARG A 94 -18.06 5.81 5.64
C ARG A 94 -16.60 5.49 5.32
N TYR A 95 -15.70 6.48 5.50
CA TYR A 95 -14.31 6.39 5.07
C TYR A 95 -13.39 5.90 6.18
N VAL A 96 -12.41 5.08 5.82
CA VAL A 96 -11.32 4.69 6.72
C VAL A 96 -10.46 5.91 7.08
N PHE A 97 -10.22 6.78 6.10
CA PHE A 97 -9.42 7.98 6.24
C PHE A 97 -10.24 9.24 5.88
N PRO A 98 -11.17 9.66 6.75
CA PRO A 98 -11.94 10.88 6.51
C PRO A 98 -11.11 12.14 6.72
N THR A 99 -11.59 13.27 6.16
CA THR A 99 -11.04 14.58 6.51
C THR A 99 -11.39 14.94 7.97
N PRO A 100 -10.54 15.69 8.68
CA PRO A 100 -10.82 16.10 10.08
C PRO A 100 -12.12 16.88 10.25
N THR A 101 -12.59 17.54 9.20
CA THR A 101 -13.80 18.38 9.21
C THR A 101 -15.08 17.65 8.86
N SER A 102 -15.04 16.40 8.41
CA SER A 102 -16.24 15.66 7.96
C SER A 102 -15.97 14.17 7.85
N SER A 103 -16.77 13.34 8.52
CA SER A 103 -16.75 11.88 8.40
C SER A 103 -17.19 11.37 7.01
N ASN A 104 -17.87 12.22 6.23
CA ASN A 104 -18.44 11.88 4.92
C ASN A 104 -17.57 12.35 3.74
N ARG A 105 -16.36 12.83 3.99
CA ARG A 105 -15.38 13.20 2.96
C ARG A 105 -14.06 12.51 3.21
N PRO A 106 -13.42 11.92 2.19
CA PRO A 106 -12.09 11.33 2.36
C PRO A 106 -11.02 12.41 2.54
N LEU A 107 -9.84 12.04 3.01
CA LEU A 107 -8.66 12.92 3.03
C LEU A 107 -8.47 13.61 1.67
N SER A 108 -8.00 14.85 1.70
CA SER A 108 -7.68 15.60 0.48
C SER A 108 -6.50 14.98 -0.28
N ASP A 109 -6.40 15.29 -1.58
CA ASP A 109 -5.30 14.82 -2.43
C ASP A 109 -3.91 15.22 -1.88
N MET A 110 -3.86 16.37 -1.21
CA MET A 110 -2.62 16.93 -0.69
C MET A 110 -2.28 16.48 0.74
N ALA A 111 -3.22 15.86 1.48
CA ALA A 111 -3.03 15.58 2.90
C ALA A 111 -1.77 14.74 3.18
N LEU A 112 -1.60 13.62 2.47
CA LEU A 112 -0.46 12.73 2.65
C LEU A 112 0.85 13.36 2.14
N LEU A 113 0.77 14.09 1.02
CA LEU A 113 1.94 14.78 0.48
C LEU A 113 2.41 15.89 1.43
N THR A 114 1.48 16.69 1.95
CA THR A 114 1.80 17.75 2.93
C THR A 114 2.42 17.17 4.19
N ALA A 115 1.93 16.03 4.67
CA ALA A 115 2.52 15.35 5.82
C ALA A 115 3.97 14.91 5.56
N LEU A 116 4.28 14.33 4.38
CA LEU A 116 5.65 14.02 4.00
C LEU A 116 6.54 15.27 3.99
N ARG A 117 6.04 16.40 3.45
CA ARG A 117 6.79 17.66 3.43
C ARG A 117 7.04 18.25 4.82
N ARG A 118 6.07 18.11 5.74
CA ARG A 118 6.25 18.53 7.15
C ARG A 118 7.31 17.72 7.89
N MET A 119 7.54 16.48 7.48
CA MET A 119 8.65 15.66 7.98
C MET A 119 10.01 15.98 7.30
N GLY A 120 10.08 17.00 6.45
CA GLY A 120 11.29 17.37 5.71
C GLY A 120 11.57 16.53 4.47
N ILE A 121 10.70 15.57 4.15
CA ILE A 121 10.90 14.67 3.00
C ILE A 121 10.49 15.38 1.71
N THR A 122 11.42 15.60 0.78
CA THR A 122 11.19 16.30 -0.48
C THR A 122 10.44 15.43 -1.52
N LYS A 123 9.91 16.05 -2.58
CA LYS A 123 9.21 15.32 -3.64
C LYS A 123 10.16 14.44 -4.47
N GLU A 124 11.42 14.77 -4.47
CA GLU A 124 12.49 14.02 -5.10
C GLU A 124 12.84 12.76 -4.30
N GLU A 125 12.76 12.84 -2.97
CA GLU A 125 13.05 11.71 -2.06
C GLU A 125 11.90 10.73 -1.99
N ALA A 126 10.67 11.20 -1.72
CA ALA A 126 9.51 10.33 -1.62
C ALA A 126 8.18 11.01 -1.96
N THR A 127 7.30 10.21 -2.53
CA THR A 127 5.88 10.51 -2.69
C THR A 127 5.07 9.26 -2.39
N VAL A 128 3.80 9.43 -2.02
CA VAL A 128 2.90 8.26 -1.78
C VAL A 128 2.76 7.41 -3.04
N HIS A 129 2.77 8.02 -4.22
CA HIS A 129 2.77 7.27 -5.48
C HIS A 129 4.08 6.52 -5.72
N GLY A 130 5.21 7.03 -5.21
CA GLY A 130 6.54 6.41 -5.32
C GLY A 130 6.61 5.03 -4.64
N PHE A 131 5.81 4.77 -3.61
CA PHE A 131 5.76 3.44 -2.98
C PHE A 131 5.39 2.32 -3.95
N ARG A 132 4.60 2.61 -4.98
CA ARG A 132 4.26 1.63 -6.02
C ARG A 132 5.47 1.24 -6.86
N ALA A 133 6.26 2.24 -7.27
CA ALA A 133 7.50 1.98 -8.01
C ALA A 133 8.54 1.27 -7.13
N THR A 134 8.63 1.65 -5.85
CA THR A 134 9.48 0.99 -4.86
C THR A 134 9.10 -0.48 -4.70
N ALA A 135 7.82 -0.76 -4.44
CA ALA A 135 7.33 -2.14 -4.29
C ALA A 135 7.57 -2.96 -5.57
N SER A 136 7.23 -2.42 -6.74
CA SER A 136 7.47 -3.10 -8.02
C SER A 136 8.96 -3.44 -8.20
N SER A 137 9.86 -2.48 -7.99
CA SER A 137 11.30 -2.70 -8.18
C SER A 137 11.87 -3.73 -7.21
N LEU A 138 11.54 -3.62 -5.92
CA LEU A 138 12.10 -4.48 -4.89
C LEU A 138 11.49 -5.90 -4.93
N LEU A 139 10.19 -6.05 -5.20
CA LEU A 139 9.55 -7.36 -5.37
C LEU A 139 10.11 -8.11 -6.60
N ASN A 140 10.35 -7.41 -7.72
CA ASN A 140 11.03 -8.01 -8.88
C ASN A 140 12.47 -8.42 -8.52
N ALA A 141 13.21 -7.58 -7.79
CA ALA A 141 14.56 -7.91 -7.33
C ALA A 141 14.60 -9.11 -6.36
N GLN A 142 13.54 -9.31 -5.58
CA GLN A 142 13.35 -10.47 -4.70
C GLN A 142 12.90 -11.72 -5.43
N GLY A 143 12.66 -11.65 -6.75
CA GLY A 143 12.30 -12.81 -7.58
C GLY A 143 10.82 -13.19 -7.58
N TRP A 144 9.92 -12.31 -7.11
CA TRP A 144 8.50 -12.54 -7.22
C TRP A 144 8.04 -12.52 -8.69
N PRO A 145 7.09 -13.40 -9.09
CA PRO A 145 6.62 -13.44 -10.47
C PRO A 145 6.03 -12.09 -10.91
N SER A 146 6.48 -11.59 -12.06
CA SER A 146 6.03 -10.29 -12.59
C SER A 146 4.52 -10.21 -12.75
N ASP A 147 3.85 -11.29 -13.18
CA ASP A 147 2.39 -11.31 -13.35
C ASP A 147 1.65 -11.10 -12.01
N VAL A 148 2.19 -11.63 -10.91
CA VAL A 148 1.65 -11.44 -9.54
C VAL A 148 1.80 -9.97 -9.11
N ILE A 149 2.97 -9.37 -9.38
CA ILE A 149 3.26 -7.97 -9.06
C ILE A 149 2.36 -7.03 -9.89
N GLU A 150 2.31 -7.22 -11.21
CA GLU A 150 1.49 -6.41 -12.12
C GLU A 150 -0.01 -6.50 -11.78
N ARG A 151 -0.49 -7.69 -11.39
CA ARG A 151 -1.86 -7.88 -10.93
C ARG A 151 -2.14 -7.13 -9.64
N GLN A 152 -1.20 -7.14 -8.68
CA GLN A 152 -1.31 -6.36 -7.44
C GLN A 152 -1.31 -4.85 -7.70
N LEU A 153 -0.54 -4.38 -8.66
CA LEU A 153 -0.51 -2.99 -9.09
C LEU A 153 -1.77 -2.58 -9.89
N ALA A 154 -2.68 -3.49 -10.18
CA ALA A 154 -3.81 -3.27 -11.08
C ALA A 154 -3.38 -2.63 -12.41
N HIS A 155 -2.25 -3.09 -12.96
CA HIS A 155 -1.80 -2.72 -14.28
C HIS A 155 -2.55 -3.54 -15.35
N VAL A 156 -2.75 -2.92 -16.50
CA VAL A 156 -3.40 -3.58 -17.65
C VAL A 156 -2.35 -4.40 -18.39
N GLU A 157 -2.64 -5.67 -18.60
CA GLU A 157 -1.87 -6.45 -19.54
C GLU A 157 -2.04 -5.85 -20.95
N LYS A 158 -0.94 -5.33 -21.50
CA LYS A 158 -0.94 -4.70 -22.83
C LYS A 158 -1.05 -5.73 -23.96
N ASN A 159 -0.67 -6.98 -23.70
CA ASN A 159 -0.76 -8.05 -24.64
C ASN A 159 -2.15 -8.69 -24.58
N GLN A 160 -2.98 -8.45 -25.61
CA GLN A 160 -4.36 -8.96 -25.69
C GLN A 160 -4.43 -10.50 -25.62
N VAL A 161 -3.44 -11.20 -26.16
CA VAL A 161 -3.35 -12.66 -26.10
C VAL A 161 -3.09 -13.12 -24.66
N ARG A 162 -2.14 -12.49 -23.94
CA ARG A 162 -1.89 -12.75 -22.51
C ARG A 162 -3.10 -12.39 -21.66
N ALA A 163 -3.77 -11.28 -21.93
CA ALA A 163 -4.97 -10.86 -21.21
C ALA A 163 -6.12 -11.87 -21.32
N ALA A 164 -6.26 -12.56 -22.45
CA ALA A 164 -7.26 -13.61 -22.66
C ALA A 164 -6.94 -14.90 -21.87
N TYR A 165 -5.65 -15.21 -21.69
CA TYR A 165 -5.19 -16.39 -20.94
C TYR A 165 -5.06 -16.11 -19.45
N ASN A 166 -4.73 -14.88 -19.01
CA ASN A 166 -4.54 -14.50 -17.60
C ASN A 166 -5.84 -14.05 -16.95
N ARG A 167 -6.82 -14.97 -16.86
CA ARG A 167 -8.03 -14.74 -16.05
C ARG A 167 -7.80 -14.99 -14.55
N HIS A 168 -6.61 -15.45 -14.16
CA HIS A 168 -6.27 -15.72 -12.78
C HIS A 168 -5.96 -14.44 -12.02
N ASP A 169 -6.61 -14.27 -10.87
CA ASP A 169 -6.36 -13.14 -9.95
C ASP A 169 -5.09 -13.34 -9.12
N TYR A 170 -4.42 -14.49 -9.22
CA TYR A 170 -3.23 -14.86 -8.43
C TYR A 170 -3.41 -14.56 -6.93
N LEU A 171 -4.64 -14.68 -6.42
CA LEU A 171 -4.97 -14.24 -5.06
C LEU A 171 -4.16 -14.98 -3.99
N PRO A 172 -3.96 -16.31 -4.03
CA PRO A 172 -3.12 -17.02 -3.07
C PRO A 172 -1.66 -16.55 -3.09
N GLU A 173 -1.08 -16.36 -4.27
CA GLU A 173 0.30 -15.91 -4.47
C GLU A 173 0.45 -14.46 -4.01
N ARG A 174 -0.52 -13.61 -4.33
CA ARG A 174 -0.56 -12.21 -3.89
C ARG A 174 -0.67 -12.10 -2.37
N ARG A 175 -1.44 -12.95 -1.69
CA ARG A 175 -1.48 -12.99 -0.23
C ARG A 175 -0.10 -13.27 0.37
N LYS A 176 0.60 -14.28 -0.15
CA LYS A 176 1.97 -14.60 0.28
C LYS A 176 2.92 -13.45 0.01
N MET A 177 2.87 -12.88 -1.18
CA MET A 177 3.71 -11.72 -1.57
C MET A 177 3.46 -10.51 -0.67
N MET A 178 2.20 -10.15 -0.41
CA MET A 178 1.85 -9.00 0.41
C MET A 178 2.28 -9.16 1.86
N GLN A 179 2.19 -10.38 2.41
CA GLN A 179 2.70 -10.64 3.75
C GLN A 179 4.23 -10.56 3.78
N ALA A 180 4.92 -11.25 2.87
CA ALA A 180 6.38 -11.20 2.78
C ALA A 180 6.91 -9.77 2.56
N TRP A 181 6.21 -8.98 1.73
CA TRP A 181 6.52 -7.56 1.53
C TRP A 181 6.41 -6.75 2.81
N SER A 182 5.34 -6.96 3.58
CA SER A 182 5.12 -6.26 4.85
C SER A 182 6.14 -6.64 5.91
N ASP A 183 6.51 -7.92 5.98
CA ASP A 183 7.55 -8.41 6.88
C ASP A 183 8.91 -7.79 6.52
N TYR A 184 9.26 -7.76 5.22
CA TYR A 184 10.46 -7.10 4.73
C TYR A 184 10.51 -5.61 5.09
N LEU A 185 9.40 -4.87 4.93
CA LEU A 185 9.34 -3.47 5.36
C LEU A 185 9.50 -3.32 6.88
N GLY A 186 8.99 -4.27 7.66
CA GLY A 186 9.18 -4.34 9.10
C GLY A 186 10.65 -4.52 9.50
N GLU A 187 11.37 -5.42 8.82
CA GLU A 187 12.81 -5.64 9.01
C GLU A 187 13.62 -4.39 8.67
N LEU A 188 13.34 -3.74 7.53
CA LEU A 188 13.97 -2.46 7.17
C LEU A 188 13.76 -1.38 8.22
N LYS A 189 12.56 -1.31 8.77
CA LYS A 189 12.20 -0.33 9.80
C LYS A 189 12.92 -0.59 11.12
N SER A 190 13.08 -1.86 11.52
CA SER A 190 13.81 -2.23 12.74
C SER A 190 15.32 -2.01 12.62
N GLY A 191 15.84 -1.77 11.43
CA GLY A 191 17.28 -1.65 11.18
C GLY A 191 18.02 -2.99 11.17
N ALA A 192 17.29 -4.10 11.04
CA ALA A 192 17.88 -5.42 10.91
C ALA A 192 18.76 -5.53 9.65
N GLU A 193 19.85 -6.27 9.73
CA GLU A 193 20.69 -6.60 8.58
C GLU A 193 19.90 -7.54 7.67
N ILE A 194 19.62 -7.12 6.44
CA ILE A 194 18.83 -7.91 5.52
C ILE A 194 19.73 -8.89 4.81
N LEU A 195 19.60 -10.15 5.17
CA LEU A 195 20.21 -11.23 4.40
C LEU A 195 19.45 -11.37 3.06
N PRO A 196 20.17 -11.48 1.92
CA PRO A 196 19.50 -11.68 0.64
C PRO A 196 18.68 -12.97 0.68
N PHE A 197 17.45 -12.91 0.20
CA PHE A 197 16.57 -14.07 0.12
C PHE A 197 17.26 -15.21 -0.63
N ARG A 198 17.42 -16.38 0.01
CA ARG A 198 17.78 -17.61 -0.70
C ARG A 198 16.62 -17.94 -1.64
N LYS A 199 16.91 -18.09 -2.94
CA LYS A 199 15.97 -18.73 -3.88
C LYS A 199 15.58 -20.08 -3.28
N VAL A 200 14.30 -20.29 -3.02
CA VAL A 200 13.76 -21.62 -2.79
C VAL A 200 13.75 -22.28 -4.17
N GLU A 201 14.58 -23.29 -4.36
CA GLU A 201 14.63 -24.15 -5.55
C GLU A 201 13.32 -24.90 -5.70
#